data_7e29cee6a72e12676bf8250c7a0211dc
#
_entry.id   7e29cee6a72e12676bf8250c7a0211dc
#
_cell.length_a   1.000
_cell.length_b   1.000
_cell.length_c   1.000
_cell.angle_alpha   90.00
_cell.angle_beta   90.00
_cell.angle_gamma   90.00
#
_symmetry.space_group_name_H-M   'P 1'
#
loop_
_entity.id
_entity.type
_entity.pdbx_description
1 polymer ?
#
loop_
_entity_poly.entity_id
_entity_poly.type
_entity_poly.pdbx_seq_one_letter_code
_entity_poly.pdbx_strand_id
1 'polypeptide(L)'
;MVKEPGTRGAAFEVWLTGEEHYGVFLDSRPARERVRAMSKFKKVLNLFSYTGGFGVAAAVGGALWTHNVDSKLPCLRAARKNYALNGVEVDPADPRVFRR
;
A
#
# COMPACT_ATOMS: atom_id res chain seq x y z
N MET A 1 -10.83 -5.00 -9.24
CA MET A 1 -10.46 -4.01 -8.21
C MET A 1 -11.44 -4.09 -7.05
N VAL A 2 -10.94 -4.06 -5.84
CA VAL A 2 -11.76 -4.14 -4.64
C VAL A 2 -11.49 -2.94 -3.75
N LYS A 3 -12.55 -2.28 -3.29
CA LYS A 3 -12.47 -1.26 -2.25
C LYS A 3 -12.80 -1.88 -0.90
N GLU A 4 -11.96 -1.62 0.10
CA GLU A 4 -12.19 -2.12 1.44
C GLU A 4 -13.22 -1.27 2.17
N PRO A 5 -14.30 -1.89 2.71
CA PRO A 5 -15.19 -1.15 3.61
C PRO A 5 -14.43 -0.71 4.86
N GLY A 6 -14.68 0.51 5.32
CA GLY A 6 -14.04 1.04 6.52
C GLY A 6 -12.66 1.63 6.32
N THR A 7 -12.10 1.58 5.11
CA THR A 7 -10.81 2.24 4.78
C THR A 7 -11.01 3.49 3.93
N ARG A 8 -12.17 4.11 4.05
CA ARG A 8 -12.58 5.33 3.32
C ARG A 8 -12.40 5.19 1.82
N GLY A 9 -12.70 4.00 1.31
CA GLY A 9 -12.67 3.75 -0.12
C GLY A 9 -11.29 3.49 -0.71
N ALA A 10 -10.28 3.19 0.11
CA ALA A 10 -9.01 2.73 -0.43
C ALA A 10 -9.21 1.52 -1.33
N ALA A 11 -8.61 1.55 -2.49
CA ALA A 11 -8.78 0.53 -3.51
C ALA A 11 -7.51 -0.33 -3.64
N PHE A 12 -7.71 -1.64 -3.84
CA PHE A 12 -6.61 -2.58 -4.02
C PHE A 12 -6.91 -3.54 -5.15
N GLU A 13 -5.88 -3.90 -5.89
CA GLU A 13 -5.96 -4.99 -6.85
C GLU A 13 -5.87 -6.32 -6.09
N VAL A 14 -6.86 -7.17 -6.28
CA VAL A 14 -6.91 -8.49 -5.66
C VAL A 14 -7.02 -9.53 -6.77
N TRP A 15 -6.17 -10.54 -6.70
CA TRP A 15 -6.17 -11.63 -7.66
C TRP A 15 -7.02 -12.79 -7.13
N LEU A 16 -8.09 -13.11 -7.86
CA LEU A 16 -9.05 -14.13 -7.45
C LEU A 16 -8.72 -15.54 -7.94
N THR A 17 -7.64 -15.70 -8.72
CA THR A 17 -7.29 -16.95 -9.38
C THR A 17 -6.00 -17.55 -8.85
N GLY A 18 -6.03 -18.12 -7.65
CA GLY A 18 -5.06 -19.08 -7.20
C GLY A 18 -3.62 -18.62 -6.97
N GLU A 19 -3.26 -17.42 -7.31
CA GLU A 19 -1.95 -16.88 -6.98
C GLU A 19 -1.97 -16.42 -5.54
N GLU A 20 -1.48 -17.25 -4.67
CA GLU A 20 -1.39 -16.91 -3.27
C GLU A 20 -0.59 -15.62 -3.07
N HIS A 21 -0.98 -14.82 -2.11
CA HIS A 21 -0.20 -13.71 -1.57
C HIS A 21 -0.14 -12.44 -2.41
N TYR A 22 -0.92 -12.29 -3.46
CA TYR A 22 -0.90 -11.09 -4.29
C TYR A 22 -2.18 -10.25 -4.17
N GLY A 23 -2.80 -10.26 -3.00
CA GLY A 23 -3.93 -9.42 -2.69
C GLY A 23 -3.60 -8.49 -1.51
N VAL A 24 -4.60 -8.17 -0.74
CA VAL A 24 -4.45 -7.42 0.50
C VAL A 24 -4.95 -8.28 1.66
N PHE A 25 -4.25 -8.21 2.80
CA PHE A 25 -4.69 -8.93 3.99
C PHE A 25 -5.81 -8.17 4.67
N LEU A 26 -7.04 -8.64 4.52
CA LEU A 26 -8.22 -7.98 5.08
C LEU A 26 -8.24 -7.96 6.61
N ASP A 27 -7.62 -8.95 7.25
CA ASP A 27 -7.49 -9.01 8.70
C ASP A 27 -6.60 -7.89 9.27
N SER A 28 -5.77 -7.28 8.44
CA SER A 28 -4.94 -6.14 8.83
C SER A 28 -5.64 -4.78 8.63
N ARG A 29 -6.90 -4.77 8.20
CA ARG A 29 -7.62 -3.52 7.93
C ARG A 29 -7.67 -2.57 9.12
N PRO A 30 -7.96 -3.02 10.36
CA PRO A 30 -7.93 -2.12 11.51
C PRO A 30 -6.57 -1.47 11.72
N ALA A 31 -5.48 -2.22 11.53
CA ALA A 31 -4.13 -1.69 11.65
C ALA A 31 -3.84 -0.66 10.54
N ARG A 32 -4.27 -0.92 9.30
CA ARG A 32 -4.11 0.05 8.21
C ARG A 32 -4.86 1.35 8.50
N GLU A 33 -6.06 1.26 9.06
CA GLU A 33 -6.82 2.45 9.44
C GLU A 33 -6.12 3.28 10.51
N ARG A 34 -5.47 2.63 11.47
CA ARG A 34 -4.67 3.33 12.47
C ARG A 34 -3.47 4.02 11.85
N VAL A 35 -2.77 3.33 10.95
CA VAL A 35 -1.64 3.92 10.22
C VAL A 35 -2.10 5.14 9.43
N ARG A 36 -3.23 5.03 8.73
CA ARG A 36 -3.79 6.16 7.98
C ARG A 36 -4.06 7.36 8.89
N ALA A 37 -4.67 7.13 10.04
CA ALA A 37 -5.02 8.19 10.98
C ALA A 37 -3.79 8.87 11.59
N MET A 38 -2.68 8.15 11.72
CA MET A 38 -1.45 8.63 12.38
C MET A 38 -0.42 9.22 11.41
N SER A 39 -0.65 9.12 10.10
CA SER A 39 0.43 9.33 9.11
C SER A 39 0.57 10.77 8.64
N LYS A 40 -0.36 11.65 8.96
CA LYS A 40 -0.33 13.03 8.47
C LYS A 40 0.99 13.71 8.82
N PHE A 41 1.68 14.22 7.81
CA PHE A 41 2.99 14.86 7.93
C PHE A 41 4.12 13.96 8.43
N LYS A 42 3.95 12.65 8.41
CA LYS A 42 4.97 11.69 8.83
C LYS A 42 5.71 11.13 7.64
N LYS A 43 6.94 10.68 7.89
CA LYS A 43 7.69 9.81 6.99
C LYS A 43 7.47 8.38 7.46
N VAL A 44 7.07 7.50 6.56
CA VAL A 44 6.66 6.13 6.91
C VAL A 44 7.54 5.12 6.19
N LEU A 45 8.15 4.23 6.94
CA LEU A 45 8.90 3.09 6.44
C LEU A 45 8.04 1.84 6.61
N ASN A 46 7.77 1.17 5.50
CA ASN A 46 6.96 -0.04 5.46
C ASN A 46 7.85 -1.23 5.06
N LEU A 47 8.35 -1.94 6.05
CA LEU A 47 9.15 -3.16 5.84
C LEU A 47 8.22 -4.34 5.58
N PHE A 48 8.69 -5.28 4.74
CA PHE A 48 7.88 -6.41 4.28
C PHE A 48 6.56 -5.91 3.69
N SER A 49 6.68 -4.98 2.75
CA SER A 49 5.56 -4.15 2.32
C SER A 49 4.46 -4.89 1.58
N TYR A 50 4.75 -6.08 1.08
CA TYR A 50 3.80 -6.89 0.33
C TYR A 50 3.21 -6.06 -0.83
N THR A 51 1.91 -5.95 -0.93
CA THR A 51 1.24 -5.16 -1.98
C THR A 51 1.03 -3.69 -1.60
N GLY A 52 1.72 -3.22 -0.57
CA GLY A 52 1.75 -1.82 -0.19
C GLY A 52 0.57 -1.34 0.64
N GLY A 53 -0.21 -2.25 1.25
CA GLY A 53 -1.41 -1.87 1.98
C GLY A 53 -1.18 -0.80 3.05
N PHE A 54 -0.15 -0.94 3.86
CA PHE A 54 0.19 0.07 4.87
C PHE A 54 0.75 1.34 4.24
N GLY A 55 1.52 1.21 3.16
CA GLY A 55 2.04 2.36 2.42
C GLY A 55 0.92 3.19 1.80
N VAL A 56 -0.07 2.52 1.19
CA VAL A 56 -1.27 3.19 0.66
C VAL A 56 -2.03 3.89 1.78
N ALA A 57 -2.26 3.22 2.91
CA ALA A 57 -2.96 3.80 4.04
C ALA A 57 -2.25 5.06 4.55
N ALA A 58 -0.93 5.00 4.70
CA ALA A 58 -0.12 6.14 5.13
C ALA A 58 -0.20 7.30 4.13
N ALA A 59 -0.07 7.01 2.84
CA ALA A 59 -0.11 8.04 1.79
C ALA A 59 -1.49 8.71 1.74
N VAL A 60 -2.57 7.94 1.78
CA VAL A 60 -3.94 8.46 1.83
C VAL A 60 -4.16 9.27 3.09
N GLY A 61 -3.53 8.89 4.19
CA GLY A 61 -3.60 9.63 5.46
C GLY A 61 -2.79 10.92 5.51
N GLY A 62 -2.08 11.26 4.43
CA GLY A 62 -1.33 12.51 4.35
C GLY A 62 0.14 12.41 4.74
N ALA A 63 0.74 11.22 4.69
CA ALA A 63 2.17 11.08 4.91
C ALA A 63 2.95 11.95 3.92
N LEU A 64 4.02 12.56 4.41
CA LEU A 64 4.93 13.32 3.57
C LEU A 64 5.67 12.41 2.60
N TRP A 65 5.91 11.16 3.03
CA TRP A 65 6.73 10.24 2.29
C TRP A 65 6.51 8.83 2.80
N THR A 66 6.46 7.88 1.87
CA THR A 66 6.32 6.45 2.19
C THR A 66 7.41 5.67 1.48
N HIS A 67 8.02 4.73 2.18
CA HIS A 67 9.06 3.86 1.64
C HIS A 67 8.64 2.40 1.85
N ASN A 68 8.37 1.71 0.76
CA ASN A 68 7.93 0.30 0.79
C ASN A 68 9.10 -0.59 0.40
N VAL A 69 9.43 -1.54 1.25
CA VAL A 69 10.54 -2.48 1.04
C VAL A 69 10.02 -3.91 1.07
N ASP A 70 10.31 -4.65 0.03
CA ASP A 70 9.99 -6.08 -0.04
C ASP A 70 10.98 -6.79 -0.95
N SER A 71 11.28 -8.04 -0.64
CA SER A 71 12.20 -8.84 -1.46
C SER A 71 11.54 -9.35 -2.74
N LYS A 72 10.21 -9.38 -2.82
CA LYS A 72 9.46 -9.95 -3.93
C LYS A 72 9.05 -8.86 -4.92
N LEU A 73 9.67 -8.85 -6.08
CA LEU A 73 9.38 -7.87 -7.12
C LEU A 73 7.90 -7.87 -7.57
N PRO A 74 7.22 -9.03 -7.72
CA PRO A 74 5.79 -8.99 -8.04
C PRO A 74 4.95 -8.25 -7.01
N CYS A 75 5.30 -8.34 -5.73
CA CYS A 75 4.60 -7.59 -4.68
C CYS A 75 4.81 -6.08 -4.83
N LEU A 76 6.03 -5.65 -5.14
CA LEU A 76 6.32 -4.24 -5.37
C LEU A 76 5.61 -3.70 -6.62
N ARG A 77 5.48 -4.52 -7.66
CA ARG A 77 4.69 -4.15 -8.85
C ARG A 77 3.22 -3.96 -8.49
N ALA A 78 2.66 -4.85 -7.69
CA ALA A 78 1.29 -4.71 -7.20
C ALA A 78 1.12 -3.48 -6.32
N ALA A 79 2.11 -3.19 -5.47
CA ALA A 79 2.09 -1.98 -4.65
C ALA A 79 2.04 -0.71 -5.50
N ARG A 80 2.82 -0.65 -6.57
CA ARG A 80 2.79 0.49 -7.50
C ARG A 80 1.40 0.69 -8.10
N LYS A 81 0.75 -0.40 -8.51
CA LYS A 81 -0.62 -0.34 -9.03
C LYS A 81 -1.61 0.14 -7.98
N ASN A 82 -1.46 -0.34 -6.74
CA ASN A 82 -2.34 0.06 -5.65
C ASN A 82 -2.19 1.55 -5.31
N TYR A 83 -0.98 2.09 -5.37
CA TYR A 83 -0.76 3.53 -5.24
C TYR A 83 -1.52 4.30 -6.33
N ALA A 84 -1.39 3.88 -7.57
CA ALA A 84 -2.09 4.52 -8.69
C ALA A 84 -3.61 4.44 -8.55
N LEU A 85 -4.14 3.29 -8.11
CA LEU A 85 -5.59 3.11 -7.90
C LEU A 85 -6.16 4.06 -6.84
N ASN A 86 -5.33 4.53 -5.93
CA ASN A 86 -5.76 5.46 -4.88
C ASN A 86 -5.38 6.91 -5.16
N GLY A 87 -4.94 7.20 -6.38
CA GLY A 87 -4.59 8.56 -6.79
C GLY A 87 -3.33 9.11 -6.11
N VAL A 88 -2.48 8.25 -5.58
CA VAL A 88 -1.24 8.68 -4.94
C VAL A 88 -0.18 8.92 -6.00
N GLU A 89 0.20 10.17 -6.17
CA GLU A 89 1.19 10.58 -7.16
C GLU A 89 2.60 10.38 -6.62
N VAL A 90 3.27 9.35 -7.13
CA VAL A 90 4.68 9.09 -6.88
C VAL A 90 5.32 8.63 -8.18
N ASP A 91 6.62 8.83 -8.32
CA ASP A 91 7.36 8.21 -9.41
C ASP A 91 7.48 6.71 -9.12
N PRO A 92 6.85 5.85 -9.92
CA PRO A 92 6.88 4.41 -9.66
C PRO A 92 8.27 3.79 -9.80
N ALA A 93 9.19 4.49 -10.43
CA ALA A 93 10.59 4.05 -10.55
C ALA A 93 11.48 4.56 -9.42
N ASP A 94 10.96 5.39 -8.52
CA ASP A 94 11.76 5.96 -7.44
C ASP A 94 12.07 4.89 -6.38
N PRO A 95 13.35 4.49 -6.20
CA PRO A 95 13.72 3.47 -5.22
C PRO A 95 13.50 3.92 -3.77
N ARG A 96 13.23 5.19 -3.56
CA ARG A 96 12.88 5.68 -2.22
C ARG A 96 11.43 5.36 -1.85
N VAL A 97 10.60 5.06 -2.83
CA VAL A 97 9.18 4.70 -2.59
C VAL A 97 8.98 3.19 -2.61
N PHE A 98 9.57 2.52 -3.59
CA PHE A 98 9.48 1.07 -3.75
C PHE A 98 10.88 0.49 -3.89
N ARG A 99 11.29 -0.29 -2.90
CA ARG A 99 12.65 -0.85 -2.88
C ARG A 99 12.62 -2.35 -2.64
N ARG A 100 13.35 -3.04 -3.48
CA ARG A 100 13.58 -4.47 -3.33
C ARG A 100 14.69 -4.75 -2.30
#